data_fee2cb59bd65ba4f2f21877cbcfe0def
#
_entry.id   fee2cb59bd65ba4f2f21877cbcfe0def
#
_cell.length_a   1.000
_cell.length_b   1.000
_cell.length_c   1.000
_cell.angle_alpha   90.00
_cell.angle_beta   90.00
_cell.angle_gamma   90.00
#
_symmetry.space_group_name_H-M   'P 1'
#
loop_
_entity.id
_entity.type
_entity.pdbx_description
1 polymer ?
#
loop_
_entity_poly.entity_id
_entity_poly.type
_entity_poly.pdbx_seq_one_letter_code
_entity_poly.pdbx_strand_id
1 'polypeptide(L)'
;MTRNDSNLTVDINEPQLTLTLREFCERGECHAEFVIKLVGYGIIEPVEDLPEARQWRFDLASLARLRKARRLQRDLKMNLPGLAMSLELLDEVQQMRREVDRLNQQLRQLTGEW
;
A
#
# COMPACT_ATOMS: atom_id res chain seq x y z
N MET A 1 -4.73 -16.87 -26.37
CA MET A 1 -4.41 -16.54 -26.06
C MET A 1 -4.10 -16.35 -25.56
N THR A 2 -4.11 -16.36 -25.53
CA THR A 2 -3.69 -16.12 -25.13
C THR A 2 -3.11 -15.85 -24.33
N ARG A 3 -2.81 -15.74 -23.91
CA ARG A 3 -2.04 -15.53 -23.17
C ARG A 3 -1.92 -15.81 -22.04
N ASN A 4 -1.85 -16.47 -21.93
CA ASN A 4 -1.55 -16.56 -21.07
C ASN A 4 -0.95 -16.72 -20.38
N ASP A 5 -0.62 -16.94 -20.62
CA ASP A 5 0.08 -16.93 -20.18
C ASP A 5 0.69 -16.64 -19.73
N SER A 6 0.74 -16.52 -20.01
CA SER A 6 1.44 -16.06 -19.72
C SER A 6 1.83 -15.55 -19.02
N ASN A 7 1.72 -15.62 -19.10
CA ASN A 7 2.27 -15.08 -18.51
C ASN A 7 2.66 -14.85 -17.64
N LEU A 8 2.65 -14.92 -18.25
CA LEU A 8 3.26 -14.98 -17.04
C LEU A 8 4.43 -14.13 -16.78
N THR A 9 5.12 -13.79 -17.71
CA THR A 9 6.11 -12.75 -17.59
C THR A 9 5.36 -11.44 -17.57
N VAL A 10 5.51 -10.70 -16.50
CA VAL A 10 4.91 -9.39 -16.41
C VAL A 10 5.68 -8.46 -17.30
N ASP A 11 5.01 -7.93 -18.28
CA ASP A 11 5.58 -6.90 -19.12
C ASP A 11 5.60 -5.60 -18.33
N ILE A 12 6.78 -5.07 -18.06
CA ILE A 12 6.90 -3.86 -17.25
C ILE A 12 6.26 -2.66 -17.93
N ASN A 13 5.94 -2.77 -19.22
CA ASN A 13 5.29 -1.70 -19.95
C ASN A 13 3.78 -1.81 -19.95
N GLU A 14 3.25 -2.90 -19.40
CA GLU A 14 1.80 -3.05 -19.30
C GLU A 14 1.25 -2.15 -18.23
N PRO A 15 0.07 -1.56 -18.47
CA PRO A 15 -0.56 -0.76 -17.42
C PRO A 15 -0.87 -1.63 -16.21
N GLN A 16 -0.59 -1.10 -15.04
CA GLN A 16 -0.94 -1.76 -13.80
C GLN A 16 -2.45 -1.81 -13.64
N LEU A 17 -2.93 -2.88 -13.02
CA LEU A 17 -4.33 -2.96 -12.69
C LEU A 17 -4.66 -1.88 -11.67
N THR A 18 -5.61 -1.03 -11.99
CA THR A 18 -6.01 0.05 -11.10
C THR A 18 -7.52 0.04 -10.92
N LEU A 19 -7.95 0.67 -9.84
CA LEU A 19 -9.36 0.83 -9.50
C LEU A 19 -9.72 2.30 -9.56
N THR A 20 -10.93 2.59 -10.03
CA THR A 20 -11.47 3.94 -9.94
C THR A 20 -11.75 4.24 -8.47
N LEU A 21 -11.96 5.52 -8.15
CA LEU A 21 -12.34 5.90 -6.79
C LEU A 21 -13.56 5.14 -6.33
N ARG A 22 -14.55 4.99 -7.19
CA ARG A 22 -15.78 4.29 -6.85
C ARG A 22 -15.50 2.82 -6.52
N GLU A 23 -14.73 2.15 -7.39
CA GLU A 23 -14.39 0.75 -7.15
C GLU A 23 -13.56 0.59 -5.88
N PHE A 24 -12.66 1.53 -5.66
CA PHE A 24 -11.81 1.52 -4.49
C PHE A 24 -12.64 1.62 -3.21
N CYS A 25 -13.61 2.54 -3.22
CA CYS A 25 -14.52 2.71 -2.08
C CYS A 25 -15.36 1.46 -1.85
N GLU A 26 -15.85 0.86 -2.92
CA GLU A 26 -16.67 -0.34 -2.81
C GLU A 26 -15.87 -1.48 -2.20
N ARG A 27 -14.68 -1.70 -2.69
CA ARG A 27 -13.85 -2.79 -2.18
C ARG A 27 -13.33 -2.52 -0.78
N GLY A 28 -13.11 -1.26 -0.45
CA GLY A 28 -12.66 -0.86 0.88
C GLY A 28 -13.80 -0.68 1.85
N GLU A 29 -15.05 -0.72 1.37
CA GLU A 29 -16.24 -0.57 2.20
C GLU A 29 -16.21 0.74 2.97
N CYS A 30 -15.96 1.83 2.28
CA CYS A 30 -15.90 3.14 2.90
C CYS A 30 -16.42 4.19 1.93
N HIS A 31 -16.61 5.38 2.45
CA HIS A 31 -17.09 6.51 1.67
C HIS A 31 -15.93 7.24 1.01
N ALA A 32 -16.23 7.90 -0.12
CA ALA A 32 -15.22 8.66 -0.84
C ALA A 32 -14.59 9.74 0.03
N GLU A 33 -15.36 10.34 0.93
CA GLU A 33 -14.83 11.36 1.84
C GLU A 33 -13.67 10.82 2.68
N PHE A 34 -13.80 9.59 3.14
CA PHE A 34 -12.77 8.96 3.94
C PHE A 34 -11.50 8.77 3.10
N VAL A 35 -11.66 8.29 1.86
CA VAL A 35 -10.53 8.11 0.95
C VAL A 35 -9.84 9.45 0.69
N ILE A 36 -10.62 10.49 0.44
CA ILE A 36 -10.06 11.81 0.17
C ILE A 36 -9.24 12.30 1.36
N LYS A 37 -9.74 12.07 2.57
CA LYS A 37 -8.99 12.44 3.77
C LYS A 37 -7.70 11.66 3.91
N LEU A 38 -7.73 10.35 3.61
CA LEU A 38 -6.52 9.54 3.68
C LEU A 38 -5.48 10.02 2.68
N VAL A 39 -5.91 10.41 1.48
CA VAL A 39 -4.98 10.98 0.51
C VAL A 39 -4.40 12.29 1.03
N GLY A 40 -5.25 13.11 1.65
CA GLY A 40 -4.80 14.38 2.21
C GLY A 40 -3.76 14.22 3.31
N TYR A 41 -3.82 13.15 4.07
CA TYR A 41 -2.83 12.87 5.13
C TYR A 41 -1.64 12.06 4.62
N GLY A 42 -1.63 11.73 3.33
CA GLY A 42 -0.52 10.96 2.78
C GLY A 42 -0.54 9.49 3.15
N ILE A 43 -1.66 9.00 3.66
CA ILE A 43 -1.76 7.59 4.05
C ILE A 43 -1.82 6.70 2.82
N ILE A 44 -2.53 7.13 1.79
CA ILE A 44 -2.57 6.47 0.49
C ILE A 44 -2.35 7.52 -0.58
N GLU A 45 -1.92 7.07 -1.75
CA GLU A 45 -1.68 7.96 -2.87
C GLU A 45 -2.31 7.39 -4.12
N PRO A 46 -3.02 8.21 -4.91
CA PRO A 46 -3.47 7.75 -6.22
C PRO A 46 -2.27 7.50 -7.14
N VAL A 47 -2.49 6.70 -8.17
CA VAL A 47 -1.43 6.36 -9.11
C VAL A 47 -0.87 7.62 -9.77
N GLU A 48 -1.75 8.57 -10.06
CA GLU A 48 -1.34 9.85 -10.63
C GLU A 48 -1.88 10.98 -9.77
N ASP A 49 -1.08 12.02 -9.63
CA ASP A 49 -1.47 13.18 -8.84
C ASP A 49 -2.33 14.11 -9.69
N LEU A 50 -3.61 13.81 -9.75
CA LEU A 50 -4.58 14.59 -10.51
C LEU A 50 -5.37 15.49 -9.57
N PRO A 51 -5.78 16.67 -10.04
CA PRO A 51 -6.41 17.65 -9.14
C PRO A 51 -7.80 17.26 -8.68
N GLU A 52 -8.54 16.50 -9.48
CA GLU A 52 -9.91 16.14 -9.12
C GLU A 52 -9.98 14.70 -8.64
N ALA A 53 -10.56 14.52 -7.46
CA ALA A 53 -10.64 13.20 -6.85
C ALA A 53 -11.35 12.18 -7.73
N ARG A 54 -12.33 12.62 -8.50
CA ARG A 54 -13.08 11.70 -9.36
C ARG A 54 -12.21 11.08 -10.45
N GLN A 55 -11.06 11.67 -10.72
CA GLN A 55 -10.13 11.17 -11.74
C GLN A 55 -9.09 10.21 -11.15
N TRP A 56 -9.06 10.08 -9.85
CA TRP A 56 -8.06 9.25 -9.19
C TRP A 56 -8.25 7.78 -9.50
N ARG A 57 -7.13 7.08 -9.59
CA ARG A 57 -7.11 5.64 -9.68
C ARG A 57 -6.12 5.13 -8.67
N PHE A 58 -6.40 3.95 -8.14
CA PHE A 58 -5.59 3.38 -7.07
C PHE A 58 -5.17 1.96 -7.44
N ASP A 59 -3.97 1.58 -7.04
CA ASP A 59 -3.49 0.22 -7.27
C ASP A 59 -3.91 -0.68 -6.10
N LEU A 60 -3.58 -1.96 -6.24
CA LEU A 60 -3.98 -2.94 -5.24
C LEU A 60 -3.21 -2.78 -3.94
N ALA A 61 -1.98 -2.27 -4.01
CA ALA A 61 -1.21 -1.99 -2.80
C ALA A 61 -1.90 -0.93 -1.95
N SER A 62 -2.46 0.09 -2.60
CA SER A 62 -3.23 1.12 -1.90
C SER A 62 -4.49 0.55 -1.27
N LEU A 63 -5.12 -0.41 -1.94
CA LEU A 63 -6.31 -1.04 -1.37
C LEU A 63 -5.98 -1.81 -0.10
N ALA A 64 -4.87 -2.52 -0.10
CA ALA A 64 -4.43 -3.23 1.10
C ALA A 64 -4.14 -2.25 2.23
N ARG A 65 -3.53 -1.11 1.90
CA ARG A 65 -3.22 -0.09 2.88
C ARG A 65 -4.50 0.56 3.41
N LEU A 66 -5.49 0.77 2.56
CA LEU A 66 -6.78 1.29 2.98
C LEU A 66 -7.43 0.38 4.01
N ARG A 67 -7.42 -0.92 3.73
CA ARG A 67 -8.01 -1.89 4.64
C ARG A 67 -7.29 -1.92 5.97
N LYS A 68 -5.96 -1.86 5.93
CA LYS A 68 -5.16 -1.81 7.15
C LYS A 68 -5.45 -0.55 7.95
N ALA A 69 -5.56 0.59 7.27
CA ALA A 69 -5.86 1.86 7.92
C ALA A 69 -7.22 1.82 8.61
N ARG A 70 -8.22 1.27 7.93
CA ARG A 70 -9.56 1.17 8.50
C ARG A 70 -9.58 0.28 9.73
N ARG A 71 -8.88 -0.83 9.65
CA ARG A 71 -8.82 -1.77 10.78
C ARG A 71 -8.17 -1.12 11.97
N LEU A 72 -7.02 -0.46 11.78
CA LEU A 72 -6.32 0.20 12.86
C LEU A 72 -7.15 1.32 13.46
N GLN A 73 -7.80 2.11 12.63
CA GLN A 73 -8.62 3.20 13.11
C GLN A 73 -9.77 2.67 13.97
N ARG A 74 -10.42 1.61 13.50
CA ARG A 74 -11.56 1.04 14.22
C ARG A 74 -11.12 0.41 15.53
N ASP A 75 -10.05 -0.39 15.48
CA ASP A 75 -9.62 -1.15 16.65
C ASP A 75 -8.98 -0.27 17.72
N LEU A 76 -8.23 0.74 17.30
CA LEU A 76 -7.49 1.60 18.22
C LEU A 76 -8.14 2.97 18.38
N LYS A 77 -9.18 3.25 17.63
CA LYS A 77 -9.93 4.52 17.68
C LYS A 77 -9.01 5.73 17.54
N MET A 78 -8.06 5.62 16.62
CA MET A 78 -7.13 6.69 16.36
C MET A 78 -7.73 7.77 15.47
N ASN A 79 -7.31 9.02 15.67
CA ASN A 79 -7.64 10.06 14.71
C ASN A 79 -6.72 9.92 13.49
N LEU A 80 -7.05 10.63 12.41
CA LEU A 80 -6.32 10.46 11.16
C LEU A 80 -4.85 10.88 11.24
N PRO A 81 -4.50 12.01 11.89
CA PRO A 81 -3.08 12.32 12.04
C PRO A 81 -2.31 11.25 12.80
N GLY A 82 -2.88 10.71 13.86
CA GLY A 82 -2.25 9.62 14.60
C GLY A 82 -2.12 8.37 13.77
N LEU A 83 -3.14 8.07 12.98
CA LEU A 83 -3.10 6.92 12.09
C LEU A 83 -1.99 7.07 11.05
N ALA A 84 -1.85 8.26 10.46
CA ALA A 84 -0.81 8.51 9.48
C ALA A 84 0.57 8.28 10.08
N MET A 85 0.79 8.83 11.28
CA MET A 85 2.06 8.66 11.97
C MET A 85 2.33 7.20 12.31
N SER A 86 1.31 6.48 12.78
CA SER A 86 1.45 5.08 13.13
C SER A 86 1.84 4.22 11.94
N LEU A 87 1.22 4.48 10.79
CA LEU A 87 1.52 3.72 9.59
C LEU A 87 2.94 4.00 9.10
N GLU A 88 3.39 5.25 9.20
CA GLU A 88 4.76 5.59 8.87
C GLU A 88 5.74 4.83 9.75
N LEU A 89 5.48 4.82 11.06
CA LEU A 89 6.36 4.13 11.99
C LEU A 89 6.38 2.63 11.75
N LEU A 90 5.23 2.05 11.43
CA LEU A 90 5.17 0.63 11.12
C LEU A 90 5.95 0.30 9.85
N ASP A 91 5.87 1.18 8.86
CA ASP A 91 6.64 1.01 7.63
C ASP A 91 8.14 1.04 7.92
N GLU A 92 8.58 1.97 8.81
CA GLU A 92 9.98 2.06 9.19
C GLU A 92 10.43 0.80 9.93
N VAL A 93 9.59 0.30 10.83
CA VAL A 93 9.91 -0.92 11.57
C VAL A 93 10.08 -2.10 10.61
N GLN A 94 9.19 -2.22 9.64
CA GLN A 94 9.29 -3.30 8.66
C GLN A 94 10.57 -3.18 7.84
N GLN A 95 10.91 -1.97 7.45
CA GLN A 95 12.12 -1.74 6.69
C GLN A 95 13.36 -2.10 7.51
N MET A 96 13.36 -1.71 8.77
CA MET A 96 14.46 -2.05 9.67
C MET A 96 14.60 -3.55 9.88
N ARG A 97 13.49 -4.26 9.99
CA ARG A 97 13.51 -5.70 10.13
C ARG A 97 14.12 -6.37 8.90
N ARG A 98 13.76 -5.90 7.73
CA ARG A 98 14.35 -6.44 6.49
C ARG A 98 15.85 -6.19 6.45
N GLU A 99 16.26 -5.00 6.92
CA GLU A 99 17.69 -4.67 6.95
C GLU A 99 18.45 -5.55 7.93
N VAL A 100 17.87 -5.78 9.11
CA VAL A 100 18.49 -6.67 10.09
C VAL A 100 18.61 -8.08 9.55
N ASP A 101 17.57 -8.57 8.89
CA ASP A 101 17.61 -9.92 8.31
C ASP A 101 18.70 -10.02 7.24
N ARG A 102 18.81 -8.98 6.41
CA ARG A 102 19.83 -8.94 5.38
C ARG A 102 21.23 -8.97 5.97
N LEU A 103 21.44 -8.15 7.01
CA LEU A 103 22.74 -8.09 7.67
C LEU A 103 23.08 -9.40 8.36
N ASN A 104 22.11 -10.02 9.01
CA ASN A 104 22.31 -11.31 9.65
C ASN A 104 22.68 -12.37 8.63
N GLN A 105 22.05 -12.34 7.47
CA GLN A 105 22.35 -13.28 6.41
C GLN A 105 23.77 -13.09 5.89
N GLN A 106 24.19 -11.83 5.72
CA GLN A 106 25.56 -11.55 5.32
C GLN A 106 26.55 -12.01 6.37
N LEU A 107 26.22 -11.81 7.64
CA LEU A 107 27.10 -12.24 8.72
C LEU A 107 27.26 -13.75 8.73
N ARG A 108 26.19 -14.48 8.54
CA ARG A 108 26.25 -15.92 8.46
C ARG A 108 27.16 -16.40 7.33
N GLN A 109 27.08 -15.73 6.20
CA GLN A 109 27.93 -16.08 5.06
C GLN A 109 29.40 -15.84 5.38
N LEU A 110 29.67 -14.74 6.09
CA LEU A 110 31.07 -14.45 6.45
C LEU A 110 31.64 -15.41 7.48
N THR A 111 30.81 -15.84 8.42
CA THR A 111 31.26 -16.75 9.47
C THR A 111 31.14 -18.21 9.11
N GLY A 112 30.46 -18.51 8.00
CA GLY A 112 30.24 -19.90 7.60
C GLY A 112 29.17 -20.62 8.39
N GLU A 113 28.36 -19.87 9.15
CA GLU A 113 27.25 -20.46 9.92
C GLU A 113 25.96 -20.36 9.14
N TRP A 114 25.19 -21.46 9.24
CA TRP A 114 23.89 -21.53 8.54
C TRP A 114 22.76 -21.99 9.43
#